data_d174ba756b1c7520ba946f738177a8e2
#
_entry.id   d174ba756b1c7520ba946f738177a8e2
#
_cell.length_a   1.000
_cell.length_b   1.000
_cell.length_c   1.000
_cell.angle_alpha   90.00
_cell.angle_beta   90.00
_cell.angle_gamma   90.00
#
_symmetry.space_group_name_H-M   'P 1'
#
loop_
_entity.id
_entity.type
_entity.pdbx_description
1 polymer ?
#
loop_
_entity_poly.entity_id
_entity_poly.type
_entity_poly.pdbx_seq_one_letter_code
_entity_poly.pdbx_strand_id
1 'polypeptide(L)'
;MRKIICRFANQNDLDTFNERNGLSLTKDIKEYNFITNTTTYKRTGKLKGFNTSWKPIWADMPDFVEPKVIDFAKIDFIVDDNAPLSTIFNQPTTKSTKSLWFPRLEAHKKRYFRVVGGDNPKYPVYVVSKGRSDIRRCKTILYLNLMAVKHFVVVEPDEVSKYTDMVNRDNLAYTVILPLDMKFVENYKTLDDRGTEIGKGPGGARNFCWFHSKTILNSPYHWVMDDNIDGFHYLTRNVKWKMRTGAGLAIAEEFFTRFSNIAIGSLNYSKFVKECDCVPPYIINTRMYSCLFIRNDIPFEWRGRYNEDTILSLDVLTDGKYCTCQLNAFLADKLTTTRVKGGNTDMFYDKEGTYNKSKMLVDEYPEYAKMVHKFSRIHHHVDYSSFKQSLVPSVSISNLASNQKGMEIVKIPMEWDGDREKDNREYIEAHIEECEKISLDNFEL
;
A
#
# COMPACT_ATOMS: atom_id res chain seq x y z
N MET A 1 14.48 18.43 23.73
CA MET A 1 14.44 16.97 24.05
C MET A 1 13.72 16.24 22.93
N ARG A 2 14.26 15.15 22.49
CA ARG A 2 13.68 14.32 21.42
C ARG A 2 13.55 12.88 21.91
N LYS A 3 12.56 12.16 21.33
CA LYS A 3 12.26 10.78 21.64
C LYS A 3 12.73 9.89 20.49
N ILE A 4 13.50 8.85 20.82
CA ILE A 4 13.97 7.82 19.89
C ILE A 4 13.42 6.48 20.33
N ILE A 5 12.73 5.79 19.47
CA ILE A 5 12.25 4.44 19.73
C ILE A 5 13.33 3.46 19.27
N CYS A 6 13.91 2.70 20.20
CA CYS A 6 14.85 1.63 19.88
C CYS A 6 14.20 0.26 20.09
N ARG A 7 14.43 -0.65 19.15
CA ARG A 7 13.95 -2.04 19.19
C ARG A 7 15.13 -2.99 19.23
N PHE A 8 14.98 -4.07 19.96
CA PHE A 8 15.94 -5.15 20.13
C PHE A 8 15.29 -6.46 19.72
N ALA A 9 15.96 -7.28 18.92
CA ALA A 9 15.42 -8.52 18.40
C ALA A 9 15.47 -9.67 19.45
N ASN A 10 16.44 -9.61 20.36
CA ASN A 10 16.66 -10.64 21.36
C ASN A 10 17.35 -10.08 22.61
N GLN A 11 17.57 -10.93 23.63
CA GLN A 11 18.23 -10.54 24.87
C GLN A 11 19.69 -10.10 24.64
N ASN A 12 20.42 -10.80 23.78
CA ASN A 12 21.82 -10.50 23.50
C ASN A 12 22.02 -9.10 22.90
N ASP A 13 21.08 -8.66 22.04
CA ASP A 13 21.12 -7.30 21.48
C ASP A 13 20.92 -6.24 22.56
N LEU A 14 20.02 -6.50 23.51
CA LEU A 14 19.77 -5.59 24.63
C LEU A 14 20.98 -5.56 25.58
N ASP A 15 21.60 -6.71 25.87
CA ASP A 15 22.77 -6.82 26.73
C ASP A 15 23.97 -6.09 26.09
N THR A 16 24.21 -6.30 24.81
CA THR A 16 25.26 -5.60 24.05
C THR A 16 25.05 -4.07 24.09
N PHE A 17 23.81 -3.61 23.97
CA PHE A 17 23.49 -2.19 24.09
C PHE A 17 23.77 -1.67 25.49
N ASN A 18 23.38 -2.43 26.52
CA ASN A 18 23.62 -2.10 27.92
C ASN A 18 25.12 -1.98 28.25
N GLU A 19 25.91 -2.98 27.88
CA GLU A 19 27.35 -2.98 28.08
C GLU A 19 28.01 -1.78 27.42
N ARG A 20 27.66 -1.51 26.18
CA ARG A 20 28.21 -0.40 25.41
C ARG A 20 27.92 0.97 26.03
N ASN A 21 26.76 1.14 26.62
CA ASN A 21 26.30 2.42 27.16
C ASN A 21 26.37 2.50 28.70
N GLY A 22 26.90 1.48 29.37
CA GLY A 22 26.97 1.42 30.83
C GLY A 22 25.59 1.41 31.50
N LEU A 23 24.63 0.72 30.89
CA LEU A 23 23.25 0.68 31.34
C LEU A 23 22.84 -0.72 31.85
N SER A 24 21.71 -0.80 32.53
CA SER A 24 21.12 -2.06 33.01
C SER A 24 19.64 -2.13 32.65
N LEU A 25 19.32 -1.90 31.38
CA LEU A 25 17.94 -1.91 30.89
C LEU A 25 17.44 -3.34 30.73
N THR A 26 16.15 -3.54 31.02
CA THR A 26 15.43 -4.82 30.83
C THR A 26 14.31 -4.66 29.80
N LYS A 27 13.82 -5.78 29.27
CA LYS A 27 12.71 -5.80 28.31
C LYS A 27 11.41 -5.16 28.83
N ASP A 28 11.27 -5.04 30.14
CA ASP A 28 10.08 -4.48 30.79
C ASP A 28 10.11 -2.95 30.88
N ILE A 29 11.23 -2.33 30.54
CA ILE A 29 11.34 -0.88 30.50
C ILE A 29 10.59 -0.34 29.28
N LYS A 30 9.74 0.66 29.53
CA LYS A 30 9.02 1.39 28.48
C LYS A 30 9.82 2.58 27.97
N GLU A 31 10.42 3.32 28.89
CA GLU A 31 11.12 4.55 28.56
C GLU A 31 12.35 4.71 29.45
N TYR A 32 13.44 5.14 28.87
CA TYR A 32 14.66 5.55 29.56
C TYR A 32 15.02 6.98 29.17
N ASN A 33 15.25 7.82 30.16
CA ASN A 33 15.65 9.20 29.97
C ASN A 33 17.13 9.38 30.24
N PHE A 34 17.92 9.60 29.19
CA PHE A 34 19.38 9.82 29.26
C PHE A 34 19.73 11.12 30.00
N ILE A 35 18.84 12.10 30.06
CA ILE A 35 19.12 13.40 30.69
C ILE A 35 18.97 13.30 32.20
N THR A 36 17.96 12.58 32.66
CA THR A 36 17.64 12.45 34.10
C THR A 36 18.07 11.11 34.69
N ASN A 37 18.56 10.20 33.87
CA ASN A 37 18.88 8.81 34.23
C ASN A 37 17.74 8.08 34.93
N THR A 38 16.51 8.23 34.40
CA THR A 38 15.32 7.64 34.96
C THR A 38 14.65 6.65 34.01
N THR A 39 13.99 5.64 34.57
CA THR A 39 13.25 4.61 33.82
C THR A 39 11.78 4.63 34.14
N THR A 40 10.95 4.33 33.14
CA THR A 40 9.55 3.96 33.33
C THR A 40 9.29 2.56 32.81
N TYR A 41 8.44 1.80 33.50
CA TYR A 41 8.17 0.40 33.13
C TYR A 41 6.89 0.26 32.34
N LYS A 42 6.83 -0.80 31.52
CA LYS A 42 5.61 -1.20 30.81
C LYS A 42 4.54 -1.61 31.84
N ARG A 43 3.30 -1.21 31.60
CA ARG A 43 2.18 -1.83 32.32
C ARG A 43 2.06 -3.27 31.85
N THR A 44 2.02 -4.22 32.77
CA THR A 44 1.76 -5.63 32.48
C THR A 44 0.34 -5.77 31.91
N GLY A 45 0.23 -5.81 30.58
CA GLY A 45 -0.99 -6.13 29.87
C GLY A 45 -0.88 -7.55 29.32
N LYS A 46 -1.98 -8.30 29.28
CA LYS A 46 -2.00 -9.58 28.55
C LYS A 46 -1.61 -9.31 27.10
N LEU A 47 -0.54 -9.96 26.62
CA LEU A 47 -0.24 -10.03 25.19
C LEU A 47 -1.47 -10.60 24.48
N LYS A 48 -2.03 -9.87 23.53
CA LYS A 48 -3.07 -10.42 22.65
C LYS A 48 -2.40 -11.55 21.87
N GLY A 49 -2.93 -12.76 22.01
CA GLY A 49 -2.49 -13.91 21.20
C GLY A 49 -2.69 -13.59 19.71
N PHE A 50 -1.83 -14.14 18.87
CA PHE A 50 -1.94 -14.01 17.43
C PHE A 50 -3.26 -14.64 16.95
N ASN A 51 -4.04 -13.87 16.19
CA ASN A 51 -5.23 -14.41 15.54
C ASN A 51 -4.81 -15.14 14.27
N THR A 52 -4.89 -16.45 14.27
CA THR A 52 -4.54 -17.32 13.13
C THR A 52 -5.76 -17.79 12.34
N SER A 53 -6.94 -17.27 12.62
CA SER A 53 -8.20 -17.68 11.95
C SER A 53 -8.20 -17.45 10.43
N TRP A 54 -7.29 -16.62 9.93
CA TRP A 54 -7.13 -16.33 8.50
C TRP A 54 -6.42 -17.48 7.75
N LYS A 55 -5.67 -18.37 8.41
CA LYS A 55 -4.84 -19.38 7.76
C LYS A 55 -5.60 -20.29 6.78
N PRO A 56 -6.78 -20.85 7.13
CA PRO A 56 -7.52 -21.68 6.19
C PRO A 56 -7.98 -20.93 4.93
N ILE A 57 -8.28 -19.64 5.07
CA ILE A 57 -8.72 -18.77 3.97
C ILE A 57 -7.55 -18.38 3.07
N TRP A 58 -6.34 -18.27 3.63
CA TRP A 58 -5.10 -17.97 2.93
C TRP A 58 -4.39 -19.22 2.39
N ALA A 59 -5.03 -20.40 2.47
CA ALA A 59 -4.44 -21.64 2.00
C ALA A 59 -4.06 -21.54 0.52
N ASP A 60 -2.94 -22.13 0.13
CA ASP A 60 -2.35 -22.07 -1.21
C ASP A 60 -1.98 -20.65 -1.70
N MET A 61 -1.97 -19.68 -0.81
CA MET A 61 -1.42 -18.34 -1.09
C MET A 61 0.05 -18.27 -0.69
N PRO A 62 0.81 -17.29 -1.18
CA PRO A 62 2.21 -17.13 -0.79
C PRO A 62 2.40 -16.99 0.71
N ASP A 63 3.58 -17.37 1.18
CA ASP A 63 3.94 -17.31 2.58
C ASP A 63 3.67 -15.93 3.17
N PHE A 64 2.80 -15.91 4.17
CA PHE A 64 2.59 -14.77 5.04
C PHE A 64 2.95 -15.21 6.45
N VAL A 65 4.22 -15.08 6.79
CA VAL A 65 4.72 -15.45 8.10
C VAL A 65 4.63 -14.24 9.01
N GLU A 66 3.78 -14.34 10.03
CA GLU A 66 3.79 -13.39 11.12
C GLU A 66 5.16 -13.45 11.82
N PRO A 67 5.75 -12.30 12.15
CA PRO A 67 7.01 -12.31 12.87
C PRO A 67 6.84 -13.01 14.21
N LYS A 68 7.66 -14.03 14.47
CA LYS A 68 7.70 -14.70 15.79
C LYS A 68 8.22 -13.76 16.89
N VAL A 69 8.93 -12.73 16.51
CA VAL A 69 9.55 -11.76 17.41
C VAL A 69 9.11 -10.38 16.97
N ILE A 70 8.10 -9.89 17.62
CA ILE A 70 7.86 -8.47 17.71
C ILE A 70 8.79 -8.00 18.81
N ASP A 71 9.72 -7.14 18.52
CA ASP A 71 10.60 -6.52 19.49
C ASP A 71 10.73 -7.33 20.80
N PHE A 72 11.79 -8.08 21.00
CA PHE A 72 12.10 -8.66 22.30
C PHE A 72 12.01 -7.57 23.38
N ALA A 73 12.59 -6.40 23.06
CA ALA A 73 12.43 -5.19 23.82
C ALA A 73 12.22 -3.99 22.90
N LYS A 74 11.33 -3.09 23.30
CA LYS A 74 11.11 -1.78 22.67
C LYS A 74 11.16 -0.73 23.75
N ILE A 75 12.15 0.13 23.69
CA ILE A 75 12.40 1.16 24.67
C ILE A 75 12.37 2.53 24.00
N ASP A 76 11.66 3.45 24.59
CA ASP A 76 11.61 4.84 24.20
C ASP A 76 12.73 5.61 24.92
N PHE A 77 13.71 6.09 24.19
CA PHE A 77 14.80 6.87 24.75
C PHE A 77 14.50 8.36 24.63
N ILE A 78 14.57 9.07 25.75
CA ILE A 78 14.53 10.53 25.79
C ILE A 78 15.97 11.04 25.83
N VAL A 79 16.34 11.84 24.85
CA VAL A 79 17.68 12.35 24.66
C VAL A 79 17.66 13.87 24.44
N ASP A 80 18.80 14.51 24.67
CA ASP A 80 19.00 15.90 24.27
C ASP A 80 18.90 16.05 22.73
N ASP A 81 18.50 17.23 22.25
CA ASP A 81 18.40 17.49 20.80
C ASP A 81 19.74 17.34 20.07
N ASN A 82 20.84 17.60 20.75
CA ASN A 82 22.19 17.50 20.24
C ASN A 82 22.91 16.19 20.64
N ALA A 83 22.20 15.24 21.27
CA ALA A 83 22.81 13.98 21.67
C ALA A 83 23.45 13.24 20.48
N PRO A 84 24.65 12.65 20.65
CA PRO A 84 25.35 11.94 19.59
C PRO A 84 24.73 10.56 19.35
N LEU A 85 23.57 10.54 18.71
CA LEU A 85 22.79 9.31 18.50
C LEU A 85 23.58 8.21 17.77
N SER A 86 24.46 8.59 16.83
CA SER A 86 25.29 7.60 16.12
C SER A 86 26.25 6.88 17.05
N THR A 87 26.71 7.55 18.11
CA THR A 87 27.55 6.94 19.14
C THR A 87 26.73 6.06 20.09
N ILE A 88 25.60 6.57 20.59
CA ILE A 88 24.68 5.84 21.50
C ILE A 88 24.22 4.54 20.86
N PHE A 89 23.76 4.60 19.60
CA PHE A 89 23.15 3.46 18.92
C PHE A 89 24.11 2.72 17.96
N ASN A 90 25.38 3.11 17.92
CA ASN A 90 26.41 2.50 17.05
C ASN A 90 25.97 2.31 15.60
N GLN A 91 25.29 3.29 15.03
CA GLN A 91 24.83 3.24 13.65
C GLN A 91 24.56 4.65 13.11
N PRO A 92 24.58 4.85 11.78
CA PRO A 92 24.28 6.14 11.19
C PRO A 92 22.88 6.62 11.58
N THR A 93 22.77 7.86 12.05
CA THR A 93 21.52 8.52 12.41
C THR A 93 21.50 9.93 11.84
N THR A 94 20.29 10.48 11.68
CA THR A 94 20.06 11.85 11.23
C THR A 94 19.22 12.61 12.24
N LYS A 95 19.10 13.93 12.07
CA LYS A 95 18.19 14.76 12.90
C LYS A 95 16.72 14.32 12.79
N SER A 96 16.34 13.63 11.72
CA SER A 96 15.00 13.11 11.52
C SER A 96 14.78 11.68 12.02
N THR A 97 15.80 10.99 12.52
CA THR A 97 15.68 9.63 13.06
C THR A 97 14.74 9.64 14.27
N LYS A 98 13.65 8.88 14.19
CA LYS A 98 12.64 8.73 15.26
C LYS A 98 12.58 7.32 15.81
N SER A 99 13.01 6.33 15.04
CA SER A 99 13.07 4.93 15.47
C SER A 99 14.18 4.18 14.76
N LEU A 100 14.69 3.14 15.41
CA LEU A 100 15.74 2.28 14.90
C LEU A 100 15.71 0.90 15.57
N TRP A 101 16.45 -0.04 15.01
CA TRP A 101 16.78 -1.32 15.63
C TRP A 101 18.23 -1.31 16.11
N PHE A 102 18.49 -1.99 17.21
CA PHE A 102 19.85 -2.21 17.69
C PHE A 102 20.10 -3.71 17.92
N PRO A 103 21.14 -4.28 17.36
CA PRO A 103 22.00 -3.67 16.33
C PRO A 103 21.18 -3.32 15.09
N ARG A 104 21.77 -2.55 14.19
CA ARG A 104 21.13 -2.21 12.93
C ARG A 104 20.83 -3.51 12.19
N LEU A 105 19.53 -3.81 12.00
CA LEU A 105 19.15 -4.97 11.22
C LEU A 105 19.81 -4.91 9.85
N GLU A 106 20.30 -6.04 9.36
CA GLU A 106 20.86 -6.17 7.99
C GLU A 106 19.83 -5.83 6.90
N ALA A 107 18.56 -5.73 7.27
CA ALA A 107 17.45 -5.25 6.46
C ALA A 107 17.71 -3.95 5.68
N HIS A 108 18.79 -3.22 5.97
CA HIS A 108 19.21 -2.07 5.15
C HIS A 108 19.80 -2.47 3.79
N LYS A 109 20.12 -3.73 3.60
CA LYS A 109 20.43 -4.27 2.27
C LYS A 109 19.17 -4.54 1.42
N LYS A 110 17.95 -4.30 1.95
CA LYS A 110 16.66 -4.49 1.24
C LYS A 110 16.62 -3.85 -0.14
N ARG A 111 17.35 -2.77 -0.35
CA ARG A 111 17.41 -2.10 -1.65
C ARG A 111 17.96 -2.98 -2.77
N TYR A 112 18.75 -3.99 -2.44
CA TYR A 112 19.31 -4.94 -3.40
C TYR A 112 18.43 -6.18 -3.63
N PHE A 113 17.32 -6.32 -2.92
CA PHE A 113 16.43 -7.46 -3.08
C PHE A 113 15.22 -7.11 -3.91
N ARG A 114 14.83 -8.03 -4.81
CA ARG A 114 13.65 -7.89 -5.65
C ARG A 114 12.86 -9.19 -5.64
N VAL A 115 11.54 -9.05 -5.70
CA VAL A 115 10.64 -10.17 -6.01
C VAL A 115 10.45 -10.21 -7.51
N VAL A 116 10.73 -11.35 -8.11
CA VAL A 116 10.63 -11.64 -9.55
C VAL A 116 9.83 -12.91 -9.79
N GLY A 117 9.62 -13.28 -11.05
CA GLY A 117 8.88 -14.49 -11.41
C GLY A 117 7.38 -14.41 -11.19
N GLY A 118 6.69 -15.53 -11.43
CA GLY A 118 5.24 -15.62 -11.37
C GLY A 118 4.52 -14.94 -12.53
N ASP A 119 3.20 -15.07 -12.54
CA ASP A 119 2.34 -14.60 -13.63
C ASP A 119 2.02 -13.10 -13.55
N ASN A 120 1.69 -12.51 -14.68
CA ASN A 120 1.13 -11.16 -14.76
C ASN A 120 -0.38 -11.18 -14.46
N PRO A 121 -0.98 -10.04 -14.05
CA PRO A 121 -2.42 -9.93 -13.86
C PRO A 121 -3.17 -10.28 -15.16
N LYS A 122 -4.28 -10.97 -14.99
CA LYS A 122 -5.14 -11.46 -16.08
C LYS A 122 -6.12 -10.38 -16.55
N TYR A 123 -6.59 -9.54 -15.62
CA TYR A 123 -7.65 -8.58 -15.90
C TYR A 123 -7.07 -7.21 -16.26
N PRO A 124 -7.83 -6.38 -17.04
CA PRO A 124 -7.36 -5.06 -17.45
C PRO A 124 -6.92 -4.17 -16.30
N VAL A 125 -5.80 -3.50 -16.48
CA VAL A 125 -5.26 -2.54 -15.50
C VAL A 125 -5.37 -1.14 -16.09
N TYR A 126 -6.01 -0.23 -15.35
CA TYR A 126 -6.17 1.17 -15.71
C TYR A 126 -5.47 2.08 -14.71
N VAL A 127 -4.81 3.10 -15.22
CA VAL A 127 -4.27 4.23 -14.46
C VAL A 127 -4.98 5.48 -14.91
N VAL A 128 -5.68 6.16 -14.01
CA VAL A 128 -6.34 7.44 -14.29
C VAL A 128 -5.37 8.56 -13.97
N SER A 129 -5.07 9.43 -14.95
CA SER A 129 -4.10 10.50 -14.77
C SER A 129 -4.54 11.80 -15.45
N LYS A 130 -4.22 12.93 -14.83
CA LYS A 130 -4.49 14.28 -15.36
C LYS A 130 -3.39 15.25 -14.95
N GLY A 131 -2.83 15.99 -15.91
CA GLY A 131 -1.82 17.01 -15.69
C GLY A 131 -0.46 16.50 -15.21
N ARG A 132 -0.13 15.23 -15.51
CA ARG A 132 1.08 14.55 -15.00
C ARG A 132 1.84 13.78 -16.08
N SER A 133 1.96 14.34 -17.28
CA SER A 133 2.72 13.77 -18.41
C SER A 133 4.25 13.81 -18.20
N ASP A 134 4.70 13.53 -16.97
CA ASP A 134 6.10 13.40 -16.56
C ASP A 134 6.22 12.16 -15.68
N ILE A 135 7.06 11.22 -16.10
CA ILE A 135 7.25 9.94 -15.40
C ILE A 135 7.67 10.09 -13.93
N ARG A 136 8.31 11.20 -13.58
CA ARG A 136 8.66 11.52 -12.18
C ARG A 136 7.43 11.84 -11.32
N ARG A 137 6.31 12.24 -11.96
CA ARG A 137 5.03 12.58 -11.31
C ARG A 137 4.02 11.47 -11.42
N CYS A 138 4.07 10.68 -12.51
CA CYS A 138 3.18 9.56 -12.78
C CYS A 138 3.87 8.22 -12.48
N LYS A 139 4.24 8.02 -11.22
CA LYS A 139 5.05 6.90 -10.75
C LYS A 139 4.40 5.53 -10.98
N THR A 140 3.07 5.43 -10.95
CA THR A 140 2.36 4.17 -11.19
C THR A 140 2.69 3.60 -12.56
N ILE A 141 2.71 4.44 -13.59
CA ILE A 141 3.09 4.03 -14.96
C ILE A 141 4.51 3.46 -14.98
N LEU A 142 5.46 4.16 -14.34
CA LEU A 142 6.84 3.69 -14.22
C LEU A 142 6.91 2.30 -13.59
N TYR A 143 6.27 2.12 -12.42
CA TYR A 143 6.39 0.85 -11.70
C TYR A 143 5.66 -0.31 -12.37
N LEU A 144 4.53 -0.06 -13.04
CA LEU A 144 3.87 -1.07 -13.86
C LEU A 144 4.73 -1.49 -15.06
N ASN A 145 5.45 -0.55 -15.70
CA ASN A 145 6.43 -0.89 -16.75
C ASN A 145 7.63 -1.68 -16.20
N LEU A 146 8.18 -1.29 -15.05
CA LEU A 146 9.27 -2.04 -14.38
C LEU A 146 8.86 -3.48 -13.99
N MET A 147 7.56 -3.73 -13.83
CA MET A 147 6.98 -5.04 -13.55
C MET A 147 6.48 -5.76 -14.81
N ALA A 148 6.69 -5.20 -16.00
CA ALA A 148 6.19 -5.72 -17.28
C ALA A 148 4.67 -5.94 -17.29
N VAL A 149 3.89 -5.10 -16.59
CA VAL A 149 2.44 -5.18 -16.54
C VAL A 149 1.82 -4.30 -17.61
N LYS A 150 1.11 -4.90 -18.56
CA LYS A 150 0.33 -4.15 -19.56
C LYS A 150 -0.79 -3.37 -18.89
N HIS A 151 -0.91 -2.07 -19.23
CA HIS A 151 -1.93 -1.21 -18.63
C HIS A 151 -2.35 -0.08 -19.57
N PHE A 152 -3.57 0.39 -19.35
CA PHE A 152 -4.13 1.57 -19.98
C PHE A 152 -3.91 2.80 -19.10
N VAL A 153 -3.48 3.90 -19.69
CA VAL A 153 -3.46 5.22 -19.04
C VAL A 153 -4.58 6.05 -19.62
N VAL A 154 -5.58 6.32 -18.79
CA VAL A 154 -6.78 7.06 -19.19
C VAL A 154 -6.53 8.55 -18.95
N VAL A 155 -6.58 9.33 -20.01
CA VAL A 155 -6.30 10.77 -20.02
C VAL A 155 -7.34 11.53 -20.82
N GLU A 156 -7.55 12.81 -20.49
CA GLU A 156 -8.43 13.67 -21.25
C GLU A 156 -7.88 13.87 -22.71
N PRO A 157 -8.75 14.06 -23.70
CA PRO A 157 -8.35 14.09 -25.12
C PRO A 157 -7.27 15.12 -25.46
N ASP A 158 -7.26 16.27 -24.77
CA ASP A 158 -6.28 17.35 -24.95
C ASP A 158 -4.91 17.05 -24.35
N GLU A 159 -4.79 15.99 -23.52
CA GLU A 159 -3.54 15.53 -22.93
C GLU A 159 -2.92 14.33 -23.65
N VAL A 160 -3.63 13.68 -24.59
CA VAL A 160 -3.19 12.46 -25.27
C VAL A 160 -1.80 12.61 -25.89
N SER A 161 -1.55 13.67 -26.63
CA SER A 161 -0.24 13.91 -27.25
C SER A 161 0.88 13.97 -26.21
N LYS A 162 0.69 14.71 -25.12
CA LYS A 162 1.71 14.88 -24.06
C LYS A 162 2.06 13.56 -23.37
N TYR A 163 1.06 12.70 -23.13
CA TYR A 163 1.31 11.38 -22.54
C TYR A 163 1.92 10.41 -23.54
N THR A 164 1.55 10.48 -24.82
CA THR A 164 2.19 9.71 -25.89
C THR A 164 3.67 10.07 -26.03
N ASP A 165 3.99 11.37 -26.00
CA ASP A 165 5.37 11.84 -26.02
C ASP A 165 6.17 11.34 -24.81
N MET A 166 5.55 11.31 -23.61
CA MET A 166 6.16 10.75 -22.42
C MET A 166 6.43 9.23 -22.58
N VAL A 167 5.45 8.48 -23.06
CA VAL A 167 5.60 7.02 -23.30
C VAL A 167 6.75 6.72 -24.25
N ASN A 168 6.85 7.45 -25.36
CA ASN A 168 7.89 7.29 -26.36
C ASN A 168 9.28 7.68 -25.81
N ARG A 169 9.36 8.87 -25.17
CA ARG A 169 10.62 9.39 -24.61
C ARG A 169 11.19 8.49 -23.53
N ASP A 170 10.33 7.95 -22.65
CA ASP A 170 10.73 7.15 -21.49
C ASP A 170 10.69 5.63 -21.78
N ASN A 171 10.46 5.23 -23.04
CA ASN A 171 10.41 3.84 -23.53
C ASN A 171 9.50 2.93 -22.68
N LEU A 172 8.23 3.35 -22.49
CA LEU A 172 7.27 2.67 -21.62
C LEU A 172 6.46 1.62 -22.41
N ALA A 173 7.09 0.50 -22.76
CA ALA A 173 6.59 -0.52 -23.69
C ALA A 173 5.26 -1.20 -23.27
N TYR A 174 4.93 -1.20 -21.99
CA TYR A 174 3.72 -1.83 -21.44
C TYR A 174 2.56 -0.86 -21.24
N THR A 175 2.68 0.38 -21.74
CA THR A 175 1.70 1.45 -21.57
C THR A 175 0.89 1.67 -22.85
N VAL A 176 -0.42 1.72 -22.74
CA VAL A 176 -1.35 2.10 -23.81
C VAL A 176 -2.10 3.35 -23.37
N ILE A 177 -1.98 4.44 -24.13
CA ILE A 177 -2.77 5.67 -23.87
C ILE A 177 -4.19 5.45 -24.37
N LEU A 178 -5.16 5.64 -23.49
CA LEU A 178 -6.58 5.50 -23.77
C LEU A 178 -7.28 6.87 -23.59
N PRO A 179 -7.74 7.49 -24.67
CA PRO A 179 -8.48 8.74 -24.59
C PRO A 179 -9.79 8.56 -23.80
N LEU A 180 -10.03 9.41 -22.82
CA LEU A 180 -11.24 9.44 -22.01
C LEU A 180 -12.42 9.93 -22.85
N ASP A 181 -13.53 9.19 -22.85
CA ASP A 181 -14.81 9.72 -23.36
C ASP A 181 -15.36 10.74 -22.34
N MET A 182 -15.33 12.01 -22.72
CA MET A 182 -15.71 13.13 -21.86
C MET A 182 -17.17 13.07 -21.39
N LYS A 183 -18.04 12.32 -22.07
CA LYS A 183 -19.43 12.10 -21.62
C LYS A 183 -19.49 11.52 -20.21
N PHE A 184 -18.54 10.69 -19.82
CA PHE A 184 -18.46 10.15 -18.46
C PHE A 184 -18.12 11.21 -17.42
N VAL A 185 -17.38 12.25 -17.79
CA VAL A 185 -17.09 13.40 -16.92
C VAL A 185 -18.28 14.36 -16.91
N GLU A 186 -18.88 14.63 -18.05
CA GLU A 186 -20.06 15.52 -18.18
C GLU A 186 -21.23 15.02 -17.34
N ASN A 187 -21.53 13.73 -17.40
CA ASN A 187 -22.64 13.09 -16.71
C ASN A 187 -22.31 12.58 -15.29
N TYR A 188 -21.10 12.87 -14.79
CA TYR A 188 -20.67 12.37 -13.49
C TYR A 188 -21.42 13.01 -12.33
N LYS A 189 -21.91 12.18 -11.40
CA LYS A 189 -22.65 12.57 -10.20
C LYS A 189 -21.71 13.04 -9.11
N THR A 190 -21.58 14.35 -8.94
CA THR A 190 -20.68 14.95 -7.94
C THR A 190 -21.22 14.97 -6.52
N LEU A 191 -22.52 14.75 -6.32
CA LEU A 191 -23.22 14.78 -5.03
C LEU A 191 -23.20 16.16 -4.34
N ASP A 192 -22.92 17.21 -5.10
CA ASP A 192 -22.98 18.60 -4.66
C ASP A 192 -23.44 19.51 -5.82
N ASP A 193 -23.79 20.75 -5.51
CA ASP A 193 -24.27 21.76 -6.44
C ASP A 193 -23.18 22.81 -6.81
N ARG A 194 -21.90 22.51 -6.55
CA ARG A 194 -20.78 23.45 -6.67
C ARG A 194 -20.33 23.74 -8.12
N GLY A 195 -21.08 23.27 -9.10
CA GLY A 195 -20.80 23.51 -10.53
C GLY A 195 -19.56 22.76 -11.04
N THR A 196 -19.07 23.17 -12.21
CA THR A 196 -17.95 22.51 -12.90
C THR A 196 -16.61 23.24 -12.78
N GLU A 197 -16.63 24.49 -12.34
CA GLU A 197 -15.42 25.35 -12.29
C GLU A 197 -14.32 24.80 -11.39
N ILE A 198 -14.69 24.10 -10.33
CA ILE A 198 -13.75 23.47 -9.40
C ILE A 198 -13.36 22.03 -9.79
N GLY A 199 -13.78 21.57 -10.98
CA GLY A 199 -13.57 20.18 -11.43
C GLY A 199 -14.52 19.18 -10.78
N LYS A 200 -14.68 18.01 -11.38
CA LYS A 200 -15.63 16.97 -10.95
C LYS A 200 -14.98 15.79 -10.21
N GLY A 201 -13.66 15.79 -10.04
CA GLY A 201 -12.91 14.65 -9.47
C GLY A 201 -12.63 13.55 -10.49
N PRO A 202 -11.98 12.45 -10.07
CA PRO A 202 -11.54 11.37 -10.97
C PRO A 202 -12.64 10.34 -11.27
N GLY A 203 -13.79 10.40 -10.60
CA GLY A 203 -14.80 9.35 -10.66
C GLY A 203 -15.40 9.15 -12.05
N GLY A 204 -15.56 10.22 -12.84
CA GLY A 204 -16.01 10.10 -14.23
C GLY A 204 -15.05 9.26 -15.09
N ALA A 205 -13.76 9.53 -14.98
CA ALA A 205 -12.74 8.72 -15.66
C ALA A 205 -12.71 7.26 -15.18
N ARG A 206 -12.95 7.02 -13.88
CA ARG A 206 -13.07 5.64 -13.34
C ARG A 206 -14.33 4.94 -13.82
N ASN A 207 -15.45 5.63 -13.98
CA ASN A 207 -16.65 5.08 -14.62
C ASN A 207 -16.38 4.72 -16.10
N PHE A 208 -15.59 5.50 -16.81
CA PHE A 208 -15.17 5.14 -18.16
C PHE A 208 -14.27 3.89 -18.15
N CYS A 209 -13.31 3.76 -17.22
CA CYS A 209 -12.52 2.52 -17.08
C CYS A 209 -13.42 1.30 -16.88
N TRP A 210 -14.42 1.42 -16.03
CA TRP A 210 -15.38 0.35 -15.74
C TRP A 210 -16.20 -0.01 -16.98
N PHE A 211 -16.76 0.98 -17.68
CA PHE A 211 -17.47 0.78 -18.95
C PHE A 211 -16.58 0.11 -20.00
N HIS A 212 -15.35 0.61 -20.21
CA HIS A 212 -14.43 0.07 -21.18
C HIS A 212 -14.07 -1.39 -20.86
N SER A 213 -13.78 -1.70 -19.61
CA SER A 213 -13.51 -3.06 -19.16
C SER A 213 -14.71 -4.00 -19.40
N LYS A 214 -15.90 -3.57 -18.93
CA LYS A 214 -17.11 -4.40 -18.99
C LYS A 214 -17.64 -4.57 -20.40
N THR A 215 -17.69 -3.48 -21.18
CA THR A 215 -18.45 -3.44 -22.45
C THR A 215 -17.54 -3.63 -23.66
N ILE A 216 -16.34 -3.05 -23.65
CA ILE A 216 -15.43 -3.12 -24.80
C ILE A 216 -14.55 -4.38 -24.70
N LEU A 217 -13.98 -4.66 -23.52
CA LEU A 217 -13.13 -5.82 -23.32
C LEU A 217 -13.88 -7.08 -22.86
N ASN A 218 -15.16 -6.96 -22.54
CA ASN A 218 -15.99 -8.05 -22.00
C ASN A 218 -15.32 -8.75 -20.80
N SER A 219 -14.67 -7.98 -19.94
CA SER A 219 -13.98 -8.49 -18.77
C SER A 219 -14.89 -8.53 -17.55
N PRO A 220 -14.85 -9.58 -16.72
CA PRO A 220 -15.68 -9.64 -15.49
C PRO A 220 -15.09 -8.77 -14.35
N TYR A 221 -13.84 -8.35 -14.45
CA TYR A 221 -13.14 -7.56 -13.44
C TYR A 221 -12.20 -6.55 -14.09
N HIS A 222 -11.77 -5.55 -13.34
CA HIS A 222 -10.69 -4.66 -13.72
C HIS A 222 -9.94 -4.10 -12.50
N TRP A 223 -8.70 -3.69 -12.73
CA TRP A 223 -7.95 -2.83 -11.83
C TRP A 223 -8.11 -1.38 -12.23
N VAL A 224 -8.30 -0.51 -11.22
CA VAL A 224 -8.18 0.94 -11.41
C VAL A 224 -7.24 1.52 -10.35
N MET A 225 -6.26 2.29 -10.81
CA MET A 225 -5.17 2.80 -9.97
C MET A 225 -5.02 4.30 -10.10
N ASP A 226 -4.61 4.94 -9.00
CA ASP A 226 -4.12 6.32 -9.05
C ASP A 226 -2.73 6.36 -9.69
N ASP A 227 -2.34 7.49 -10.23
CA ASP A 227 -1.07 7.67 -10.93
C ASP A 227 0.15 7.92 -10.02
N ASN A 228 -0.03 7.98 -8.70
CA ASN A 228 1.00 8.33 -7.72
C ASN A 228 1.41 7.16 -6.78
N ILE A 229 1.31 5.94 -7.26
CA ILE A 229 1.87 4.77 -6.57
C ILE A 229 3.36 4.69 -6.90
N ASP A 230 4.21 4.73 -5.86
CA ASP A 230 5.67 4.80 -5.95
C ASP A 230 6.35 3.44 -5.73
N GLY A 231 5.63 2.35 -5.92
CA GLY A 231 6.12 0.99 -5.85
C GLY A 231 5.13 0.00 -5.29
N PHE A 232 5.47 -1.28 -5.46
CA PHE A 232 4.70 -2.40 -4.95
C PHE A 232 5.61 -3.32 -4.13
N HIS A 233 5.08 -3.90 -3.05
CA HIS A 233 5.84 -4.75 -2.14
C HIS A 233 5.06 -6.00 -1.78
N TYR A 234 5.77 -7.11 -1.63
CA TYR A 234 5.31 -8.31 -0.97
C TYR A 234 5.77 -8.26 0.49
N LEU A 235 4.84 -8.41 1.43
CA LEU A 235 5.13 -8.44 2.87
C LEU A 235 5.12 -9.88 3.37
N THR A 236 6.27 -10.39 3.74
CA THR A 236 6.40 -11.65 4.47
C THR A 236 7.61 -11.59 5.39
N ARG A 237 7.58 -12.36 6.50
CA ARG A 237 8.64 -12.40 7.51
C ARG A 237 9.08 -11.01 7.98
N ASN A 238 8.11 -10.14 8.19
CA ASN A 238 8.33 -8.77 8.66
C ASN A 238 9.17 -7.86 7.72
N VAL A 239 9.32 -8.25 6.47
CA VAL A 239 10.05 -7.51 5.44
C VAL A 239 9.13 -7.17 4.28
N LYS A 240 9.20 -5.93 3.80
CA LYS A 240 8.56 -5.47 2.57
C LYS A 240 9.53 -5.63 1.41
N TRP A 241 9.37 -6.71 0.67
CA TRP A 241 10.18 -7.03 -0.49
C TRP A 241 9.70 -6.27 -1.71
N LYS A 242 10.58 -5.51 -2.35
CA LYS A 242 10.26 -4.69 -3.52
C LYS A 242 9.97 -5.56 -4.73
N MET A 243 8.81 -5.36 -5.36
CA MET A 243 8.38 -6.17 -6.51
C MET A 243 8.90 -5.62 -7.85
N ARG A 244 9.36 -6.54 -8.70
CA ARG A 244 9.66 -6.33 -10.12
C ARG A 244 8.91 -7.33 -11.00
N THR A 245 7.73 -7.72 -10.57
CA THR A 245 6.82 -8.66 -11.23
C THR A 245 5.38 -8.24 -11.00
N GLY A 246 4.49 -8.54 -11.93
CA GLY A 246 3.05 -8.40 -11.79
C GLY A 246 2.40 -9.48 -10.92
N ALA A 247 3.16 -10.46 -10.43
CA ALA A 247 2.63 -11.61 -9.69
C ALA A 247 1.79 -11.23 -8.47
N GLY A 248 2.15 -10.16 -7.76
CA GLY A 248 1.34 -9.70 -6.62
C GLY A 248 -0.08 -9.25 -7.02
N LEU A 249 -0.25 -8.69 -8.22
CA LEU A 249 -1.58 -8.36 -8.75
C LEU A 249 -2.30 -9.64 -9.18
N ALA A 250 -1.62 -10.56 -9.88
CA ALA A 250 -2.21 -11.83 -10.30
C ALA A 250 -2.67 -12.69 -9.12
N ILE A 251 -1.86 -12.76 -8.05
CA ILE A 251 -2.20 -13.48 -6.82
C ILE A 251 -3.37 -12.80 -6.09
N ALA A 252 -3.41 -11.48 -6.09
CA ALA A 252 -4.53 -10.73 -5.55
C ALA A 252 -5.83 -11.03 -6.32
N GLU A 253 -5.78 -11.09 -7.66
CA GLU A 253 -6.89 -11.52 -8.50
C GLU A 253 -7.38 -12.92 -8.13
N GLU A 254 -6.45 -13.88 -8.03
CA GLU A 254 -6.76 -15.23 -7.61
C GLU A 254 -7.44 -15.28 -6.25
N PHE A 255 -6.92 -14.55 -5.27
CA PHE A 255 -7.51 -14.49 -3.94
C PHE A 255 -8.92 -13.91 -3.96
N PHE A 256 -9.11 -12.74 -4.59
CA PHE A 256 -10.41 -12.07 -4.61
C PHE A 256 -11.48 -12.86 -5.35
N THR A 257 -11.13 -13.53 -6.44
CA THR A 257 -12.08 -14.33 -7.24
C THR A 257 -12.48 -15.66 -6.60
N ARG A 258 -11.80 -16.09 -5.54
CA ARG A 258 -12.20 -17.25 -4.71
C ARG A 258 -13.50 -17.02 -3.95
N PHE A 259 -13.95 -15.76 -3.82
CA PHE A 259 -15.12 -15.40 -3.03
C PHE A 259 -16.17 -14.70 -3.89
N SER A 260 -17.38 -15.27 -3.87
CA SER A 260 -18.49 -14.78 -4.70
C SER A 260 -19.00 -13.40 -4.29
N ASN A 261 -18.71 -12.96 -3.07
CA ASN A 261 -19.21 -11.70 -2.53
C ASN A 261 -18.15 -10.59 -2.33
N ILE A 262 -16.92 -10.78 -2.77
CA ILE A 262 -15.97 -9.65 -2.84
C ILE A 262 -16.33 -8.80 -4.07
N ALA A 263 -16.83 -7.60 -3.82
CA ALA A 263 -17.14 -6.63 -4.87
C ALA A 263 -15.91 -5.78 -5.23
N ILE A 264 -15.15 -5.40 -4.22
CA ILE A 264 -13.95 -4.59 -4.37
C ILE A 264 -12.81 -5.20 -3.55
N GLY A 265 -11.72 -5.53 -4.24
CA GLY A 265 -10.43 -5.87 -3.65
C GLY A 265 -9.47 -4.68 -3.71
N SER A 266 -8.44 -4.66 -2.88
CA SER A 266 -7.35 -3.69 -3.00
C SER A 266 -6.04 -4.18 -2.39
N LEU A 267 -4.93 -3.55 -2.78
CA LEU A 267 -3.68 -3.63 -2.03
C LEU A 267 -3.66 -2.52 -0.97
N ASN A 268 -3.21 -2.84 0.25
CA ASN A 268 -3.11 -1.84 1.31
C ASN A 268 -1.93 -0.90 1.07
N TYR A 269 -1.99 0.29 1.67
CA TYR A 269 -0.85 1.20 1.64
C TYR A 269 0.27 0.69 2.54
N SER A 270 1.47 0.64 1.99
CA SER A 270 2.68 0.25 2.70
C SER A 270 2.88 1.03 4.01
N LYS A 271 2.50 2.29 4.05
CA LYS A 271 2.61 3.12 5.26
C LYS A 271 1.63 2.75 6.39
N PHE A 272 0.52 2.07 6.08
CA PHE A 272 -0.47 1.66 7.07
C PHE A 272 -0.19 0.28 7.64
N VAL A 273 0.59 -0.52 6.94
CA VAL A 273 1.05 -1.83 7.40
C VAL A 273 2.52 -1.70 7.77
N LYS A 274 2.82 -1.65 9.07
CA LYS A 274 4.20 -1.59 9.54
C LYS A 274 4.82 -2.98 9.52
N GLU A 275 6.12 -3.04 9.32
CA GLU A 275 6.86 -4.30 9.27
C GLU A 275 6.79 -5.11 10.56
N CYS A 276 6.55 -4.45 11.69
CA CYS A 276 6.45 -5.09 13.01
C CYS A 276 5.01 -5.25 13.53
N ASP A 277 3.99 -4.94 12.71
CA ASP A 277 2.60 -5.11 13.12
C ASP A 277 2.16 -6.56 12.85
N CYS A 278 1.56 -7.19 13.85
CA CYS A 278 0.89 -8.48 13.68
C CYS A 278 -0.49 -8.24 13.07
N VAL A 279 -0.54 -8.27 11.76
CA VAL A 279 -1.75 -8.11 10.98
C VAL A 279 -2.00 -9.37 10.15
N PRO A 280 -3.25 -9.77 9.90
CA PRO A 280 -3.53 -10.87 8.97
C PRO A 280 -3.16 -10.46 7.54
N PRO A 281 -2.98 -11.41 6.61
CA PRO A 281 -2.63 -11.12 5.21
C PRO A 281 -3.69 -10.32 4.47
N TYR A 282 -4.92 -10.28 4.98
CA TYR A 282 -6.04 -9.50 4.46
C TYR A 282 -6.93 -8.98 5.57
N ILE A 283 -7.69 -7.94 5.28
CA ILE A 283 -8.79 -7.42 6.10
C ILE A 283 -10.02 -7.22 5.22
N ILE A 284 -11.22 -7.41 5.79
CA ILE A 284 -12.50 -7.26 5.08
C ILE A 284 -13.32 -6.11 5.64
N ASN A 285 -14.31 -5.66 4.87
CA ASN A 285 -15.31 -4.68 5.29
C ASN A 285 -14.67 -3.38 5.78
N THR A 286 -13.76 -2.85 4.99
CA THR A 286 -13.07 -1.58 5.24
C THR A 286 -13.01 -0.75 3.95
N ARG A 287 -12.52 0.47 4.07
CA ARG A 287 -12.32 1.35 2.91
C ARG A 287 -11.23 0.84 1.98
N MET A 288 -11.43 1.05 0.68
CA MET A 288 -10.47 0.74 -0.36
C MET A 288 -9.89 2.04 -0.95
N TYR A 289 -8.63 2.02 -1.38
CA TYR A 289 -7.98 3.20 -1.94
C TYR A 289 -7.07 2.88 -3.11
N SER A 290 -7.01 3.76 -4.07
CA SER A 290 -5.94 4.00 -5.04
C SER A 290 -5.45 2.83 -5.89
N CYS A 291 -5.62 1.59 -5.46
CA CYS A 291 -5.24 0.38 -6.18
C CYS A 291 -6.34 -0.64 -5.98
N LEU A 292 -7.40 -0.54 -6.78
CA LEU A 292 -8.64 -1.27 -6.59
C LEU A 292 -8.85 -2.30 -7.69
N PHE A 293 -9.28 -3.49 -7.29
CA PHE A 293 -9.77 -4.56 -8.14
C PHE A 293 -11.29 -4.65 -8.00
N ILE A 294 -12.03 -4.44 -9.09
CA ILE A 294 -13.47 -4.25 -9.06
C ILE A 294 -14.17 -5.28 -9.93
N ARG A 295 -15.23 -5.88 -9.40
CA ARG A 295 -16.18 -6.69 -10.18
C ARG A 295 -17.03 -5.80 -11.08
N ASN A 296 -17.14 -6.18 -12.35
CA ASN A 296 -17.87 -5.39 -13.34
C ASN A 296 -19.39 -5.57 -13.31
N ASP A 297 -19.89 -6.62 -12.66
CA ASP A 297 -21.32 -6.98 -12.61
C ASP A 297 -22.06 -6.44 -11.37
N ILE A 298 -21.39 -5.72 -10.47
CA ILE A 298 -22.04 -5.12 -9.31
C ILE A 298 -22.88 -3.89 -9.70
N PRO A 299 -23.99 -3.63 -8.99
CA PRO A 299 -24.95 -2.57 -9.36
C PRO A 299 -24.59 -1.19 -8.81
N PHE A 300 -23.28 -0.88 -8.76
CA PHE A 300 -22.76 0.38 -8.24
C PHE A 300 -21.97 1.12 -9.31
N GLU A 301 -21.72 2.40 -9.08
CA GLU A 301 -20.91 3.27 -9.92
C GLU A 301 -20.11 4.25 -9.06
N TRP A 302 -19.05 4.81 -9.60
CA TRP A 302 -18.32 5.89 -8.96
C TRP A 302 -19.20 7.15 -8.93
N ARG A 303 -19.27 7.80 -7.77
CA ARG A 303 -19.98 9.06 -7.55
C ARG A 303 -19.31 9.86 -6.43
N GLY A 304 -19.61 11.15 -6.33
CA GLY A 304 -19.00 12.06 -5.37
C GLY A 304 -17.76 12.79 -5.91
N ARG A 305 -17.74 14.11 -5.76
CA ARG A 305 -16.60 14.96 -6.14
C ARG A 305 -15.37 14.64 -5.34
N TYR A 306 -15.56 14.31 -4.06
CA TYR A 306 -14.54 13.94 -3.09
C TYR A 306 -14.85 12.57 -2.50
N ASN A 307 -13.81 11.88 -1.99
CA ASN A 307 -13.94 10.58 -1.30
C ASN A 307 -14.68 9.50 -2.12
N GLU A 308 -14.63 9.59 -3.43
CA GLU A 308 -15.33 8.69 -4.35
C GLU A 308 -14.99 7.21 -4.08
N ASP A 309 -13.76 6.92 -3.62
CA ASP A 309 -13.30 5.60 -3.19
C ASP A 309 -13.96 5.15 -1.87
N THR A 310 -14.10 6.06 -0.91
CA THR A 310 -14.80 5.79 0.35
C THR A 310 -16.29 5.65 0.13
N ILE A 311 -16.88 6.47 -0.73
CA ILE A 311 -18.30 6.42 -1.10
C ILE A 311 -18.61 5.07 -1.76
N LEU A 312 -17.86 4.66 -2.78
CA LEU A 312 -18.05 3.36 -3.43
C LEU A 312 -17.89 2.19 -2.44
N SER A 313 -16.92 2.29 -1.51
CA SER A 313 -16.76 1.26 -0.47
C SER A 313 -17.99 1.18 0.45
N LEU A 314 -18.58 2.31 0.81
CA LEU A 314 -19.77 2.37 1.64
C LEU A 314 -21.03 1.92 0.90
N ASP A 315 -21.20 2.29 -0.38
CA ASP A 315 -22.29 1.78 -1.24
C ASP A 315 -22.31 0.26 -1.26
N VAL A 316 -21.14 -0.34 -1.46
CA VAL A 316 -20.95 -1.80 -1.46
C VAL A 316 -21.28 -2.43 -0.11
N LEU A 317 -20.82 -1.82 0.98
CA LEU A 317 -20.96 -2.39 2.32
C LEU A 317 -22.38 -2.22 2.88
N THR A 318 -23.05 -1.11 2.59
CA THR A 318 -24.43 -0.83 3.03
C THR A 318 -25.47 -1.70 2.32
N ASP A 319 -25.17 -2.21 1.12
CA ASP A 319 -26.04 -3.20 0.44
C ASP A 319 -26.17 -4.51 1.25
N GLY A 320 -25.21 -4.84 2.08
CA GLY A 320 -25.25 -6.00 2.97
C GLY A 320 -24.91 -7.35 2.32
N LYS A 321 -24.87 -7.45 0.98
CA LYS A 321 -24.55 -8.69 0.25
C LYS A 321 -23.06 -8.83 -0.03
N TYR A 322 -22.38 -7.72 -0.22
CA TYR A 322 -21.01 -7.67 -0.68
C TYR A 322 -20.02 -7.33 0.44
N CYS A 323 -18.79 -7.77 0.24
CA CYS A 323 -17.63 -7.40 1.06
C CYS A 323 -16.67 -6.51 0.26
N THR A 324 -15.94 -5.68 0.95
CA THR A 324 -14.66 -5.17 0.48
C THR A 324 -13.53 -5.99 1.10
N CYS A 325 -12.42 -6.18 0.38
CA CYS A 325 -11.28 -6.93 0.89
C CYS A 325 -9.96 -6.26 0.53
N GLN A 326 -9.13 -6.00 1.53
CA GLN A 326 -7.83 -5.34 1.37
C GLN A 326 -6.70 -6.29 1.76
N LEU A 327 -5.72 -6.48 0.89
CA LEU A 327 -4.56 -7.33 1.16
C LEU A 327 -3.49 -6.55 1.94
N ASN A 328 -2.96 -7.17 2.99
CA ASN A 328 -1.77 -6.73 3.70
C ASN A 328 -0.51 -7.48 3.24
N ALA A 329 -0.68 -8.65 2.61
CA ALA A 329 0.42 -9.41 2.06
C ALA A 329 1.06 -8.71 0.84
N PHE A 330 0.26 -7.97 0.08
CA PHE A 330 0.74 -7.15 -1.04
C PHE A 330 0.38 -5.69 -0.80
N LEU A 331 1.34 -4.81 -1.01
CA LEU A 331 1.24 -3.41 -0.60
C LEU A 331 1.56 -2.48 -1.77
N ALA A 332 0.87 -1.35 -1.81
CA ALA A 332 1.18 -0.24 -2.70
C ALA A 332 1.82 0.91 -1.90
N ASP A 333 2.96 1.42 -2.38
CA ASP A 333 3.57 2.63 -1.84
C ASP A 333 2.95 3.84 -2.48
N LYS A 334 2.14 4.57 -1.73
CA LYS A 334 1.52 5.78 -2.25
C LYS A 334 2.20 7.03 -1.75
N LEU A 335 2.62 7.89 -2.67
CA LEU A 335 3.02 9.25 -2.37
C LEU A 335 1.84 10.04 -1.82
N THR A 336 2.07 10.83 -0.78
CA THR A 336 1.02 11.70 -0.25
C THR A 336 0.62 12.73 -1.32
N THR A 337 -0.67 12.95 -1.50
CA THR A 337 -1.23 13.89 -2.49
C THR A 337 -0.62 15.29 -2.40
N THR A 338 -0.28 15.77 -1.19
CA THR A 338 0.35 17.07 -0.95
C THR A 338 1.79 17.21 -1.49
N ARG A 339 2.40 16.12 -1.96
CA ARG A 339 3.78 16.12 -2.49
C ARG A 339 3.84 16.03 -4.02
N VAL A 340 2.72 15.81 -4.68
CA VAL A 340 2.66 15.65 -6.14
C VAL A 340 1.76 16.72 -6.71
N LYS A 341 2.33 17.64 -7.50
CA LYS A 341 1.57 18.69 -8.22
C LYS A 341 0.73 18.05 -9.34
N GLY A 342 -0.38 18.68 -9.68
CA GLY A 342 -1.33 18.24 -10.70
C GLY A 342 -2.53 17.48 -10.14
N GLY A 343 -3.55 17.26 -10.96
CA GLY A 343 -4.76 16.55 -10.61
C GLY A 343 -5.53 17.19 -9.44
N ASN A 344 -6.05 16.36 -8.54
CA ASN A 344 -6.87 16.82 -7.40
C ASN A 344 -6.13 17.74 -6.41
N THR A 345 -4.80 17.73 -6.38
CA THR A 345 -4.02 18.58 -5.48
C THR A 345 -4.23 20.04 -5.85
N ASP A 346 -4.02 20.38 -7.11
CA ASP A 346 -4.13 21.77 -7.61
C ASP A 346 -5.60 22.21 -7.73
N MET A 347 -6.51 21.26 -7.96
CA MET A 347 -7.93 21.57 -8.15
C MET A 347 -8.68 21.84 -6.85
N PHE A 348 -8.40 21.08 -5.80
CA PHE A 348 -9.22 21.06 -4.58
C PHE A 348 -8.44 21.41 -3.31
N TYR A 349 -7.36 20.68 -3.04
CA TYR A 349 -6.76 20.69 -1.70
C TYR A 349 -6.07 22.00 -1.36
N ASP A 350 -5.49 22.67 -2.34
CA ASP A 350 -4.81 23.95 -2.14
C ASP A 350 -5.78 25.11 -1.99
N LYS A 351 -7.01 25.00 -2.53
CA LYS A 351 -8.00 26.08 -2.55
C LYS A 351 -9.06 25.97 -1.46
N GLU A 352 -9.48 24.77 -1.09
CA GLU A 352 -10.70 24.54 -0.30
C GLU A 352 -10.46 23.88 1.06
N GLY A 353 -9.26 23.37 1.32
CA GLY A 353 -8.97 22.61 2.53
C GLY A 353 -9.72 21.27 2.62
N THR A 354 -10.06 20.84 3.83
CA THR A 354 -10.63 19.50 4.08
C THR A 354 -12.07 19.50 4.58
N TYR A 355 -12.69 20.69 4.78
CA TYR A 355 -14.03 20.79 5.34
C TYR A 355 -15.10 20.20 4.39
N ASN A 356 -15.19 20.70 3.17
CA ASN A 356 -16.20 20.30 2.18
C ASN A 356 -16.09 18.81 1.85
N LYS A 357 -14.85 18.32 1.71
CA LYS A 357 -14.55 16.88 1.55
C LYS A 357 -15.12 16.05 2.70
N SER A 358 -14.95 16.51 3.93
CA SER A 358 -15.44 15.78 5.11
C SER A 358 -16.94 15.87 5.26
N LYS A 359 -17.49 17.05 5.00
CA LYS A 359 -18.94 17.30 5.07
C LYS A 359 -19.70 16.46 4.07
N MET A 360 -19.30 16.40 2.80
CA MET A 360 -19.94 15.58 1.77
C MET A 360 -20.12 14.11 2.20
N LEU A 361 -19.08 13.50 2.77
CA LEU A 361 -19.15 12.10 3.21
C LEU A 361 -20.07 11.91 4.41
N VAL A 362 -20.09 12.88 5.33
CA VAL A 362 -20.99 12.81 6.51
C VAL A 362 -22.43 13.06 6.13
N ASP A 363 -22.70 13.96 5.19
CA ASP A 363 -24.04 14.21 4.68
C ASP A 363 -24.61 12.99 3.93
N GLU A 364 -23.76 12.26 3.19
CA GLU A 364 -24.15 11.07 2.43
C GLU A 364 -24.35 9.83 3.33
N TYR A 365 -23.51 9.68 4.37
CA TYR A 365 -23.53 8.53 5.28
C TYR A 365 -23.52 8.94 6.75
N PRO A 366 -24.56 9.64 7.24
CA PRO A 366 -24.60 10.18 8.61
C PRO A 366 -24.59 9.09 9.69
N GLU A 367 -25.04 7.86 9.36
CA GLU A 367 -25.02 6.72 10.30
C GLU A 367 -23.62 6.14 10.51
N TYR A 368 -22.74 6.27 9.52
CA TYR A 368 -21.40 5.64 9.52
C TYR A 368 -20.27 6.64 9.63
N ALA A 369 -20.48 7.88 9.23
CA ALA A 369 -19.44 8.90 9.16
C ALA A 369 -19.71 10.06 10.11
N LYS A 370 -18.65 10.61 10.68
CA LYS A 370 -18.70 11.83 11.50
C LYS A 370 -17.50 12.73 11.24
N MET A 371 -17.69 14.03 11.44
CA MET A 371 -16.58 14.98 11.41
C MET A 371 -15.75 14.88 12.70
N VAL A 372 -14.43 14.88 12.55
CA VAL A 372 -13.47 14.84 13.65
C VAL A 372 -12.35 15.84 13.41
N HIS A 373 -11.78 16.39 14.48
CA HIS A 373 -10.58 17.21 14.37
C HIS A 373 -9.33 16.35 14.64
N LYS A 374 -8.47 16.18 13.62
CA LYS A 374 -7.20 15.44 13.72
C LYS A 374 -6.12 16.14 12.90
N PHE A 375 -4.89 16.09 13.38
CA PHE A 375 -3.73 16.69 12.68
C PHE A 375 -3.94 18.17 12.33
N SER A 376 -4.50 18.94 13.28
CA SER A 376 -4.80 20.37 13.15
C SER A 376 -5.74 20.75 12.02
N ARG A 377 -6.60 19.82 11.56
CA ARG A 377 -7.60 20.05 10.52
C ARG A 377 -8.85 19.19 10.70
N ILE A 378 -9.93 19.56 10.01
CA ILE A 378 -11.16 18.78 9.99
C ILE A 378 -10.98 17.57 9.08
N HIS A 379 -11.40 16.40 9.59
CA HIS A 379 -11.42 15.14 8.88
C HIS A 379 -12.78 14.47 9.06
N HIS A 380 -13.13 13.57 8.15
CA HIS A 380 -14.15 12.56 8.40
C HIS A 380 -13.56 11.33 9.09
N HIS A 381 -14.37 10.67 9.89
CA HIS A 381 -14.11 9.35 10.44
C HIS A 381 -15.27 8.45 10.12
N VAL A 382 -14.99 7.31 9.49
CA VAL A 382 -15.99 6.28 9.19
C VAL A 382 -15.83 5.13 10.16
N ASP A 383 -16.93 4.70 10.75
CA ASP A 383 -16.98 3.48 11.57
C ASP A 383 -17.41 2.29 10.72
N TYR A 384 -16.45 1.43 10.42
CA TYR A 384 -16.67 0.20 9.66
C TYR A 384 -17.06 -0.99 10.55
N SER A 385 -17.15 -0.82 11.86
CA SER A 385 -17.39 -1.91 12.81
C SER A 385 -18.77 -2.53 12.74
N SER A 386 -19.73 -1.82 12.14
CA SER A 386 -21.10 -2.31 11.91
C SER A 386 -21.20 -3.32 10.77
N PHE A 387 -20.26 -3.31 9.82
CA PHE A 387 -20.28 -4.22 8.68
C PHE A 387 -19.71 -5.59 9.06
N LYS A 388 -20.56 -6.62 9.06
CA LYS A 388 -20.26 -7.97 9.57
C LYS A 388 -20.32 -9.05 8.50
N GLN A 389 -20.42 -8.69 7.22
CA GLN A 389 -20.45 -9.65 6.13
C GLN A 389 -19.19 -10.52 6.19
N SER A 390 -19.36 -11.83 6.02
CA SER A 390 -18.29 -12.81 5.93
C SER A 390 -17.98 -13.13 4.47
N LEU A 391 -16.77 -13.58 4.19
CA LEU A 391 -16.38 -14.07 2.88
C LEU A 391 -17.20 -15.34 2.54
N VAL A 392 -17.76 -15.39 1.33
CA VAL A 392 -18.52 -16.55 0.81
C VAL A 392 -17.67 -17.23 -0.27
N PRO A 393 -17.04 -18.37 0.02
CA PRO A 393 -16.22 -19.07 -0.95
C PRO A 393 -17.05 -19.51 -2.18
N SER A 394 -16.51 -19.24 -3.38
CA SER A 394 -17.06 -19.75 -4.66
C SER A 394 -16.35 -21.03 -5.12
N VAL A 395 -15.23 -21.37 -4.49
CA VAL A 395 -14.47 -22.58 -4.73
C VAL A 395 -14.16 -23.27 -3.38
N SER A 396 -13.95 -24.59 -3.40
CA SER A 396 -13.53 -25.29 -2.20
C SER A 396 -12.09 -24.87 -1.83
N ILE A 397 -11.96 -24.23 -0.67
CA ILE A 397 -10.66 -23.87 -0.11
C ILE A 397 -10.26 -24.99 0.85
N SER A 398 -9.20 -25.73 0.54
CA SER A 398 -8.65 -26.77 1.38
C SER A 398 -7.46 -26.23 2.18
N ASN A 399 -7.05 -26.95 3.25
CA ASN A 399 -5.82 -26.65 3.99
C ASN A 399 -4.59 -27.12 3.19
N LEU A 400 -4.30 -26.41 2.10
CA LEU A 400 -3.13 -26.65 1.28
C LEU A 400 -1.91 -25.95 1.90
N ALA A 401 -0.72 -26.46 1.59
CA ALA A 401 0.52 -25.78 1.94
C ALA A 401 0.64 -24.46 1.15
N SER A 402 1.33 -23.50 1.73
CA SER A 402 1.65 -22.24 1.05
C SER A 402 2.41 -22.50 -0.26
N ASN A 403 2.06 -21.73 -1.28
CA ASN A 403 2.67 -21.80 -2.60
C ASN A 403 3.10 -20.39 -3.03
N GLN A 404 4.37 -20.21 -3.38
CA GLN A 404 4.89 -18.91 -3.79
C GLN A 404 4.40 -18.46 -5.19
N LYS A 405 3.60 -19.28 -5.89
CA LYS A 405 3.03 -18.95 -7.20
C LYS A 405 4.09 -18.53 -8.23
N GLY A 406 5.26 -19.14 -8.17
CA GLY A 406 6.38 -18.83 -9.05
C GLY A 406 7.16 -17.56 -8.70
N MET A 407 6.83 -16.89 -7.60
CA MET A 407 7.63 -15.76 -7.11
C MET A 407 8.93 -16.24 -6.49
N GLU A 408 10.01 -15.53 -6.78
CA GLU A 408 11.32 -15.71 -6.17
C GLU A 408 11.82 -14.38 -5.59
N ILE A 409 12.57 -14.44 -4.50
CA ILE A 409 13.29 -13.29 -3.98
C ILE A 409 14.74 -13.43 -4.40
N VAL A 410 15.24 -12.45 -5.15
CA VAL A 410 16.61 -12.42 -5.61
C VAL A 410 17.32 -11.20 -5.07
N LYS A 411 18.62 -11.34 -4.82
CA LYS A 411 19.51 -10.25 -4.50
C LYS A 411 20.24 -9.85 -5.79
N ILE A 412 19.90 -8.67 -6.30
CA ILE A 412 20.56 -8.14 -7.48
C ILE A 412 21.98 -7.67 -7.15
N PRO A 413 22.92 -7.69 -8.09
CA PRO A 413 24.25 -7.10 -7.92
C PRO A 413 24.18 -5.63 -7.47
N MET A 414 25.13 -5.22 -6.64
CA MET A 414 25.12 -3.85 -6.07
C MET A 414 25.22 -2.76 -7.13
N GLU A 415 25.93 -3.00 -8.19
CA GLU A 415 26.11 -2.13 -9.35
C GLU A 415 24.80 -1.88 -10.13
N TRP A 416 23.79 -2.71 -9.93
CA TRP A 416 22.49 -2.55 -10.58
C TRP A 416 21.53 -1.67 -9.78
N ASP A 417 21.85 -1.37 -8.52
CA ASP A 417 20.96 -0.57 -7.67
C ASP A 417 20.93 0.89 -8.19
N GLY A 418 19.70 1.33 -8.52
CA GLY A 418 19.45 2.66 -9.09
C GLY A 418 19.55 2.75 -10.61
N ASP A 419 19.96 1.68 -11.31
CA ASP A 419 19.91 1.60 -12.77
C ASP A 419 18.53 1.06 -13.19
N ARG A 420 17.71 1.93 -13.81
CA ARG A 420 16.32 1.61 -14.18
C ARG A 420 16.21 0.47 -15.19
N GLU A 421 17.11 0.40 -16.16
CA GLU A 421 17.07 -0.65 -17.19
C GLU A 421 17.45 -1.99 -16.57
N LYS A 422 18.47 -2.01 -15.72
CA LYS A 422 18.92 -3.20 -15.03
C LYS A 422 18.01 -3.63 -13.87
N ASP A 423 17.12 -2.77 -13.39
CA ASP A 423 16.18 -3.05 -12.30
C ASP A 423 14.79 -3.46 -12.79
N ASN A 424 14.53 -3.59 -14.10
CA ASN A 424 13.27 -4.08 -14.57
C ASN A 424 13.20 -5.62 -14.55
N ARG A 425 11.97 -6.15 -14.60
CA ARG A 425 11.72 -7.60 -14.54
C ARG A 425 12.44 -8.35 -15.64
N GLU A 426 12.31 -7.92 -16.89
CA GLU A 426 12.87 -8.60 -18.06
C GLU A 426 14.39 -8.66 -18.02
N TYR A 427 15.00 -7.55 -17.60
CA TYR A 427 16.45 -7.51 -17.46
C TYR A 427 16.93 -8.45 -16.36
N ILE A 428 16.26 -8.44 -15.18
CA ILE A 428 16.60 -9.34 -14.08
C ILE A 428 16.43 -10.80 -14.50
N GLU A 429 15.32 -11.14 -15.17
CA GLU A 429 15.06 -12.50 -15.65
C GLU A 429 16.09 -12.98 -16.67
N ALA A 430 16.53 -12.09 -17.58
CA ALA A 430 17.58 -12.40 -18.55
C ALA A 430 18.96 -12.64 -17.91
N HIS A 431 19.21 -12.06 -16.73
CA HIS A 431 20.48 -12.15 -16.00
C HIS A 431 20.30 -12.85 -14.63
N ILE A 432 19.30 -13.73 -14.54
CA ILE A 432 18.92 -14.38 -13.25
C ILE A 432 20.07 -15.22 -12.66
N GLU A 433 20.97 -15.74 -13.49
CA GLU A 433 22.13 -16.49 -13.02
C GLU A 433 23.14 -15.63 -12.24
N GLU A 434 23.17 -14.32 -12.50
CA GLU A 434 24.00 -13.36 -11.76
C GLU A 434 23.37 -12.94 -10.43
N CYS A 435 22.08 -13.28 -10.20
CA CYS A 435 21.35 -12.93 -9.01
C CYS A 435 21.38 -14.07 -7.99
N GLU A 436 21.74 -13.74 -6.75
CA GLU A 436 21.65 -14.68 -5.64
C GLU A 436 20.19 -14.91 -5.25
N LYS A 437 19.70 -16.16 -5.37
CA LYS A 437 18.35 -16.55 -4.91
C LYS A 437 18.33 -16.70 -3.40
N ILE A 438 17.29 -16.15 -2.76
CA ILE A 438 17.10 -16.19 -1.32
C ILE A 438 15.97 -17.14 -0.99
N SER A 439 16.28 -18.19 -0.23
CA SER A 439 15.25 -19.05 0.38
C SER A 439 14.69 -18.34 1.62
N LEU A 440 13.37 -18.19 1.66
CA LEU A 440 12.70 -17.64 2.84
C LEU A 440 12.89 -18.52 4.09
N ASP A 441 13.11 -19.81 3.92
CA ASP A 441 13.30 -20.74 5.03
C ASP A 441 14.63 -20.52 5.77
N ASN A 442 15.64 -20.03 5.04
CA ASN A 442 16.97 -19.76 5.57
C ASN A 442 17.18 -18.28 5.89
N PHE A 443 16.14 -17.46 5.73
CA PHE A 443 16.25 -16.02 6.00
C PHE A 443 16.00 -15.75 7.47
N GLU A 444 17.08 -15.57 8.24
CA GLU A 444 17.03 -15.05 9.61
C GLU A 444 17.07 -13.53 9.60
N LEU A 445 16.17 -12.90 10.35
CA LEU A 445 16.08 -11.44 10.54
C LEU A 445 17.12 -10.97 11.56
#